data_e81393a0df56646d799e6f4864ad788e
#
_entry.id   e81393a0df56646d799e6f4864ad788e
#
_cell.length_a   1.000
_cell.length_b   1.000
_cell.length_c   1.000
_cell.angle_alpha   90.00
_cell.angle_beta   90.00
_cell.angle_gamma   90.00
#
_symmetry.space_group_name_H-M   'P 1'
#
loop_
_entity.id
_entity.type
_entity.pdbx_description
1 polymer ?
#
loop_
_entity_poly.entity_id
_entity_poly.type
_entity_poly.pdbx_seq_one_letter_code
_entity_poly.pdbx_strand_id
1 'polypeptide(L)'
;MASGTRGYSSYRGRGRKGKIFLAIVLILIILASVGFLIAREHMTYDADGNLHFDLPWTKGPESSDQLPETPDVKIQKPEASEDTPAAVNAIQAVQLGEDPAQWQAQLSAGAYNAFAVTMKASDGTLEYPFETSVSGRKLSDRAAAVQEALPRLLDGERYSIARLSCLRDGGVARENLESMGLKNTGGYVFYDGNNENWLDPSKEAVKTYLSDLAVECADLGFDEILLTDLSYPTVGKLDKIDYGFADGFADQTAYHAEQIADLLRAIQEALAGRDVKLSLEVPEAAYEHDGIDSDAGLDLYGGLMSRLSRVYVPTAPEKVDGMVTEALGNGVLIPELTEIPEGVSYKCYLMMNP
;
A
#
# COMPACT_ATOMS: atom_id res chain seq x y z
N MET A 1 13.20 -32.12 -72.41
CA MET A 1 13.78 -31.53 -71.18
C MET A 1 12.73 -31.61 -70.09
N ALA A 2 12.85 -32.56 -69.14
CA ALA A 2 11.86 -32.81 -68.10
C ALA A 2 12.33 -32.13 -66.83
N SER A 3 11.49 -31.24 -66.31
CA SER A 3 11.71 -30.55 -65.04
C SER A 3 11.09 -31.37 -63.89
N GLY A 4 11.91 -31.88 -63.00
CA GLY A 4 11.47 -32.67 -61.84
C GLY A 4 10.99 -31.76 -60.72
N THR A 5 9.74 -31.96 -60.30
CA THR A 5 9.15 -31.40 -59.10
C THR A 5 9.65 -32.17 -57.86
N ARG A 6 10.35 -31.45 -56.95
CA ARG A 6 10.72 -31.97 -55.64
C ARG A 6 9.47 -32.05 -54.75
N GLY A 7 9.05 -33.27 -54.38
CA GLY A 7 7.96 -33.49 -53.45
C GLY A 7 8.36 -33.09 -52.01
N TYR A 8 7.47 -32.39 -51.36
CA TYR A 8 7.52 -32.09 -49.90
C TYR A 8 7.29 -33.39 -49.12
N SER A 9 8.23 -33.77 -48.26
CA SER A 9 8.06 -34.87 -47.34
C SER A 9 7.12 -34.47 -46.18
N SER A 10 5.98 -35.11 -46.07
CA SER A 10 5.01 -34.94 -45.00
C SER A 10 5.62 -35.35 -43.68
N TYR A 11 5.53 -34.46 -42.71
CA TYR A 11 5.90 -34.68 -41.30
C TYR A 11 4.98 -35.76 -40.69
N ARG A 12 5.52 -36.97 -40.50
CA ARG A 12 4.81 -38.07 -39.82
C ARG A 12 4.70 -37.69 -38.33
N GLY A 13 3.49 -37.34 -37.87
CA GLY A 13 3.18 -37.04 -36.50
C GLY A 13 3.55 -38.19 -35.56
N ARG A 14 4.17 -37.86 -34.44
CA ARG A 14 4.48 -38.71 -33.29
C ARG A 14 3.26 -39.55 -32.90
N GLY A 15 3.45 -40.86 -32.81
CA GLY A 15 2.38 -41.84 -32.63
C GLY A 15 1.47 -41.55 -31.45
N ARG A 16 0.16 -41.85 -31.59
CA ARG A 16 -0.92 -41.66 -30.62
C ARG A 16 -0.56 -42.14 -29.19
N LYS A 17 0.28 -43.19 -29.09
CA LYS A 17 0.78 -43.75 -27.84
C LYS A 17 1.69 -42.80 -27.04
N GLY A 18 2.53 -42.01 -27.72
CA GLY A 18 3.41 -41.02 -27.06
C GLY A 18 2.62 -39.83 -26.49
N LYS A 19 1.56 -39.39 -27.15
CA LYS A 19 0.68 -38.33 -26.66
C LYS A 19 -0.13 -38.78 -25.43
N ILE A 20 -0.60 -40.04 -25.42
CA ILE A 20 -1.29 -40.61 -24.26
C ILE A 20 -0.33 -40.75 -23.08
N PHE A 21 0.88 -41.22 -23.30
CA PHE A 21 1.89 -41.33 -22.24
C PHE A 21 2.22 -39.96 -21.63
N LEU A 22 2.43 -38.91 -22.47
CA LEU A 22 2.67 -37.55 -21.99
C LEU A 22 1.48 -37.02 -21.18
N ALA A 23 0.26 -37.24 -21.62
CA ALA A 23 -0.94 -36.84 -20.89
C ALA A 23 -1.07 -37.52 -19.52
N ILE A 24 -0.75 -38.82 -19.43
CA ILE A 24 -0.76 -39.55 -18.15
C ILE A 24 0.30 -38.98 -17.20
N VAL A 25 1.51 -38.72 -17.69
CA VAL A 25 2.59 -38.10 -16.87
C VAL A 25 2.16 -36.74 -16.36
N LEU A 26 1.53 -35.92 -17.21
CA LEU A 26 1.06 -34.57 -16.80
C LEU A 26 -0.03 -34.65 -15.72
N ILE A 27 -0.97 -35.57 -15.86
CA ILE A 27 -2.02 -35.83 -14.85
C ILE A 27 -1.39 -36.25 -13.51
N LEU A 28 -0.39 -37.15 -13.55
CA LEU A 28 0.29 -37.59 -12.33
C LEU A 28 1.05 -36.44 -11.64
N ILE A 29 1.67 -35.54 -12.40
CA ILE A 29 2.32 -34.32 -11.85
C ILE A 29 1.30 -33.40 -11.19
N ILE A 30 0.15 -33.18 -11.84
CA ILE A 30 -0.94 -32.36 -11.28
C ILE A 30 -1.47 -32.98 -9.99
N LEU A 31 -1.74 -34.27 -9.97
CA LEU A 31 -2.21 -34.98 -8.78
C LEU A 31 -1.19 -34.94 -7.64
N ALA A 32 0.10 -35.07 -7.95
CA ALA A 32 1.17 -34.95 -6.96
C ALA A 32 1.27 -33.54 -6.40
N SER A 33 1.12 -32.50 -7.25
CA SER A 33 1.15 -31.11 -6.85
C SER A 33 -0.04 -30.76 -5.95
N VAL A 34 -1.26 -31.20 -6.31
CA VAL A 34 -2.45 -31.00 -5.49
C VAL A 34 -2.33 -31.77 -4.16
N GLY A 35 -1.83 -32.99 -4.18
CA GLY A 35 -1.57 -33.76 -2.97
C GLY A 35 -0.55 -33.11 -2.05
N PHE A 36 0.49 -32.49 -2.62
CA PHE A 36 1.50 -31.74 -1.85
C PHE A 36 0.91 -30.47 -1.21
N LEU A 37 0.05 -29.73 -1.93
CA LEU A 37 -0.62 -28.55 -1.40
C LEU A 37 -1.53 -28.90 -0.21
N ILE A 38 -2.33 -29.96 -0.34
CA ILE A 38 -3.19 -30.46 0.75
C ILE A 38 -2.36 -30.94 1.94
N ALA A 39 -1.28 -31.67 1.69
CA ALA A 39 -0.40 -32.14 2.74
C ALA A 39 0.26 -30.99 3.51
N ARG A 40 0.64 -29.90 2.82
CA ARG A 40 1.26 -28.73 3.43
C ARG A 40 0.34 -28.00 4.42
N GLU A 41 -0.96 -27.94 4.15
CA GLU A 41 -1.94 -27.33 5.06
C GLU A 41 -2.19 -28.15 6.35
N HIS A 42 -1.86 -29.46 6.33
CA HIS A 42 -2.07 -30.38 7.45
C HIS A 42 -0.77 -30.86 8.10
N MET A 43 0.34 -30.16 7.87
CA MET A 43 1.64 -30.43 8.47
C MET A 43 1.82 -29.55 9.70
N THR A 44 1.98 -30.18 10.87
CA THR A 44 2.34 -29.50 12.13
C THR A 44 3.63 -30.07 12.69
N TYR A 45 4.46 -29.22 13.28
CA TYR A 45 5.69 -29.63 13.98
C TYR A 45 5.42 -29.57 15.49
N ASP A 46 5.82 -30.60 16.23
CA ASP A 46 5.82 -30.55 17.69
C ASP A 46 7.03 -29.77 18.24
N ALA A 47 7.06 -29.54 19.55
CA ALA A 47 8.12 -28.80 20.23
C ALA A 47 9.50 -29.49 20.11
N ASP A 48 9.54 -30.76 19.76
CA ASP A 48 10.76 -31.58 19.59
C ASP A 48 11.20 -31.66 18.12
N GLY A 49 10.49 -30.99 17.19
CA GLY A 49 10.79 -30.91 15.76
C GLY A 49 10.34 -32.10 14.93
N ASN A 50 9.46 -32.96 15.46
CA ASN A 50 8.90 -34.08 14.70
C ASN A 50 7.68 -33.64 13.90
N LEU A 51 7.57 -34.18 12.66
CA LEU A 51 6.50 -33.85 11.73
C LEU A 51 5.26 -34.71 12.02
N HIS A 52 4.12 -34.05 12.24
CA HIS A 52 2.81 -34.69 12.35
C HIS A 52 1.90 -34.31 11.20
N PHE A 53 1.12 -35.32 10.70
CA PHE A 53 0.11 -35.11 9.67
C PHE A 53 -1.29 -35.27 10.27
N ASP A 54 -2.05 -34.19 10.34
CA ASP A 54 -3.46 -34.20 10.75
C ASP A 54 -4.37 -34.27 9.51
N LEU A 55 -4.69 -35.50 9.06
CA LEU A 55 -5.58 -35.68 7.94
C LEU A 55 -7.03 -35.90 8.42
N PRO A 56 -8.02 -35.23 7.81
CA PRO A 56 -9.42 -35.23 8.30
C PRO A 56 -10.10 -36.63 8.33
N TRP A 57 -9.54 -37.63 7.65
CA TRP A 57 -10.08 -38.97 7.54
C TRP A 57 -9.35 -40.02 8.39
N THR A 58 -8.38 -39.62 9.22
CA THR A 58 -7.61 -40.58 10.06
C THR A 58 -8.13 -40.70 11.50
N LYS A 59 -9.19 -39.98 11.87
CA LYS A 59 -9.82 -40.11 13.20
C LYS A 59 -10.66 -41.39 13.25
N GLY A 60 -10.12 -42.44 13.91
CA GLY A 60 -10.87 -43.61 14.35
C GLY A 60 -11.81 -43.27 15.52
N PRO A 61 -12.79 -44.15 15.89
CA PRO A 61 -13.74 -43.84 16.95
C PRO A 61 -13.02 -43.66 18.30
N GLU A 62 -13.38 -42.59 19.01
CA GLU A 62 -12.84 -42.21 20.31
C GLU A 62 -13.04 -43.31 21.35
N SER A 63 -11.94 -43.78 21.96
CA SER A 63 -11.98 -44.52 23.21
C SER A 63 -11.91 -43.48 24.35
N SER A 64 -12.95 -43.49 25.17
CA SER A 64 -13.02 -42.70 26.41
C SER A 64 -12.01 -43.24 27.43
N ASP A 65 -10.89 -42.55 27.61
CA ASP A 65 -10.06 -42.64 28.78
C ASP A 65 -9.97 -41.27 29.44
N GLN A 66 -10.38 -41.25 30.74
CA GLN A 66 -10.41 -40.09 31.58
C GLN A 66 -8.98 -39.54 31.79
N LEU A 67 -8.72 -38.35 31.31
CA LEU A 67 -7.56 -37.56 31.67
C LEU A 67 -7.77 -36.95 33.07
N PRO A 68 -6.73 -36.89 33.92
CA PRO A 68 -6.82 -36.25 35.22
C PRO A 68 -7.11 -34.75 35.07
N GLU A 69 -7.97 -34.23 35.94
CA GLU A 69 -8.34 -32.82 35.99
C GLU A 69 -7.09 -31.93 36.09
N THR A 70 -6.80 -31.22 35.03
CA THR A 70 -5.84 -30.10 35.08
C THR A 70 -6.46 -28.96 35.89
N PRO A 71 -5.70 -28.31 36.79
CA PRO A 71 -6.22 -27.17 37.54
C PRO A 71 -6.69 -26.09 36.58
N ASP A 72 -7.87 -25.56 36.86
CA ASP A 72 -8.54 -24.48 36.17
C ASP A 72 -7.65 -23.20 36.21
N VAL A 73 -6.71 -23.11 35.28
CA VAL A 73 -5.96 -21.87 35.05
C VAL A 73 -6.91 -20.93 34.34
N LYS A 74 -7.63 -20.13 35.14
CA LYS A 74 -8.29 -18.95 34.61
C LYS A 74 -7.20 -18.07 33.98
N ILE A 75 -7.04 -18.17 32.66
CA ILE A 75 -6.36 -17.14 31.91
C ILE A 75 -7.24 -15.90 32.06
N GLN A 76 -6.89 -15.08 33.04
CA GLN A 76 -7.39 -13.71 33.07
C GLN A 76 -6.90 -13.08 31.75
N LYS A 77 -7.83 -12.90 30.82
CA LYS A 77 -7.65 -11.98 29.70
C LYS A 77 -7.12 -10.70 30.34
N PRO A 78 -5.93 -10.18 29.90
CA PRO A 78 -5.50 -8.90 30.42
C PRO A 78 -6.67 -7.94 30.24
N GLU A 79 -7.16 -7.36 31.30
CA GLU A 79 -8.05 -6.21 31.21
C GLU A 79 -7.26 -5.21 30.37
N ALA A 80 -7.82 -4.86 29.20
CA ALA A 80 -7.27 -3.80 28.38
C ALA A 80 -7.12 -2.60 29.32
N SER A 81 -5.90 -2.15 29.52
CA SER A 81 -5.68 -0.91 30.25
C SER A 81 -6.52 0.15 29.56
N GLU A 82 -7.35 0.86 30.32
CA GLU A 82 -8.27 1.89 29.81
C GLU A 82 -7.55 3.07 29.15
N ASP A 83 -6.22 3.03 29.05
CA ASP A 83 -5.36 4.06 28.46
C ASP A 83 -4.86 3.75 27.04
N THR A 84 -5.33 2.70 26.38
CA THR A 84 -5.10 2.56 24.95
C THR A 84 -6.21 3.38 24.25
N PRO A 85 -5.88 4.43 23.47
CA PRO A 85 -6.88 5.15 22.70
C PRO A 85 -7.66 4.11 21.91
N ALA A 86 -8.98 4.06 22.10
CA ALA A 86 -9.84 3.12 21.40
C ALA A 86 -9.51 3.23 19.93
N ALA A 87 -9.15 2.11 19.29
CA ALA A 87 -8.86 2.10 17.86
C ALA A 87 -10.04 2.78 17.17
N VAL A 88 -9.80 3.95 16.57
CA VAL A 88 -10.86 4.75 15.96
C VAL A 88 -11.34 3.99 14.73
N ASN A 89 -12.36 3.14 14.93
CA ASN A 89 -12.95 2.31 13.88
C ASN A 89 -13.85 3.11 12.94
N ALA A 90 -14.14 4.37 13.28
CA ALA A 90 -14.95 5.27 12.49
C ALA A 90 -14.21 6.60 12.36
N ILE A 91 -13.64 6.88 11.20
CA ILE A 91 -12.96 8.13 10.90
C ILE A 91 -13.90 9.04 10.10
N GLN A 92 -14.27 10.15 10.71
CA GLN A 92 -14.98 11.25 10.05
C GLN A 92 -14.03 12.44 10.06
N ALA A 93 -13.12 12.46 9.10
CA ALA A 93 -12.04 13.41 9.03
C ALA A 93 -12.36 14.58 8.10
N VAL A 94 -11.69 15.70 8.32
CA VAL A 94 -11.62 16.83 7.39
C VAL A 94 -10.17 17.12 7.03
N GLN A 95 -9.89 17.32 5.74
CA GLN A 95 -8.62 17.88 5.28
C GLN A 95 -8.59 19.36 5.64
N LEU A 96 -7.64 19.76 6.48
CA LEU A 96 -7.47 21.16 6.83
C LEU A 96 -6.91 21.96 5.65
N GLY A 97 -7.47 23.14 5.47
CA GLY A 97 -7.08 24.04 4.39
C GLY A 97 -5.69 24.66 4.61
N GLU A 98 -5.30 25.46 3.63
CA GLU A 98 -3.95 26.04 3.56
C GLU A 98 -3.66 27.11 4.64
N ASP A 99 -4.69 27.75 5.21
CA ASP A 99 -4.53 28.80 6.22
C ASP A 99 -4.65 28.23 7.64
N PRO A 100 -3.52 28.08 8.38
CA PRO A 100 -3.52 27.56 9.75
C PRO A 100 -4.40 28.37 10.72
N ALA A 101 -4.62 29.65 10.45
CA ALA A 101 -5.47 30.50 11.30
C ALA A 101 -6.95 30.06 11.26
N GLN A 102 -7.37 29.37 10.22
CA GLN A 102 -8.75 28.92 10.03
C GLN A 102 -9.01 27.47 10.51
N TRP A 103 -7.97 26.72 10.86
CA TRP A 103 -8.08 25.29 11.20
C TRP A 103 -9.07 25.00 12.32
N GLN A 104 -9.05 25.81 13.40
CA GLN A 104 -9.99 25.63 14.50
C GLN A 104 -11.45 25.91 14.07
N ALA A 105 -11.67 26.87 13.18
CA ALA A 105 -12.98 27.16 12.64
C ALA A 105 -13.47 26.01 11.74
N GLN A 106 -12.60 25.47 10.89
CA GLN A 106 -12.91 24.31 10.04
C GLN A 106 -13.28 23.07 10.88
N LEU A 107 -12.51 22.76 11.92
CA LEU A 107 -12.80 21.66 12.85
C LEU A 107 -14.12 21.84 13.61
N SER A 108 -14.54 23.07 13.85
CA SER A 108 -15.76 23.40 14.56
C SER A 108 -16.99 23.46 13.64
N ALA A 109 -16.78 23.53 12.33
CA ALA A 109 -17.87 23.63 11.34
C ALA A 109 -18.62 22.31 11.12
N GLY A 110 -18.04 21.17 11.52
CA GLY A 110 -18.65 19.84 11.36
C GLY A 110 -18.41 18.95 12.58
N ALA A 111 -19.05 17.79 12.59
CA ALA A 111 -18.91 16.79 13.64
C ALA A 111 -17.72 15.86 13.37
N TYR A 112 -16.55 16.45 13.05
CA TYR A 112 -15.35 15.68 12.75
C TYR A 112 -14.69 15.13 14.03
N ASN A 113 -14.36 13.84 14.03
CA ASN A 113 -13.56 13.22 15.08
C ASN A 113 -12.08 13.08 14.71
N ALA A 114 -11.72 13.46 13.47
CA ALA A 114 -10.37 13.40 12.95
C ALA A 114 -10.10 14.59 12.01
N PHE A 115 -8.82 14.83 11.75
CA PHE A 115 -8.38 15.81 10.76
C PHE A 115 -7.13 15.34 10.02
N ALA A 116 -6.94 15.84 8.81
CA ALA A 116 -5.74 15.63 8.03
C ALA A 116 -5.04 16.96 7.74
N VAL A 117 -3.72 16.96 7.82
CA VAL A 117 -2.86 18.11 7.50
C VAL A 117 -1.88 17.72 6.39
N THR A 118 -1.80 18.52 5.34
CA THR A 118 -0.76 18.35 4.33
C THR A 118 0.58 18.78 4.93
N MET A 119 1.51 17.84 5.05
CA MET A 119 2.86 18.07 5.53
C MET A 119 3.84 18.20 4.36
N LYS A 120 3.62 17.43 3.28
CA LYS A 120 4.29 17.59 1.99
C LYS A 120 3.25 17.52 0.88
N ALA A 121 3.17 18.55 0.07
CA ALA A 121 2.23 18.68 -1.04
C ALA A 121 2.67 17.89 -2.28
N SER A 122 1.74 17.65 -3.21
CA SER A 122 2.01 16.88 -4.44
C SER A 122 2.89 17.61 -5.46
N ASP A 123 3.19 18.90 -5.28
CA ASP A 123 4.20 19.62 -6.05
C ASP A 123 5.61 19.55 -5.42
N GLY A 124 5.78 18.76 -4.35
CA GLY A 124 7.01 18.60 -3.57
C GLY A 124 7.22 19.69 -2.50
N THR A 125 6.28 20.64 -2.34
CA THR A 125 6.41 21.69 -1.33
C THR A 125 6.24 21.09 0.07
N LEU A 126 7.21 21.35 0.95
CA LEU A 126 7.13 21.04 2.37
C LEU A 126 6.31 22.11 3.06
N GLU A 127 5.19 21.73 3.65
CA GLU A 127 4.31 22.64 4.41
C GLU A 127 4.75 22.77 5.89
N TYR A 128 5.74 21.99 6.30
CA TYR A 128 6.38 22.02 7.61
C TYR A 128 7.91 22.12 7.44
N PRO A 129 8.65 22.82 8.34
CA PRO A 129 10.10 22.97 8.22
C PRO A 129 10.86 21.75 8.73
N PHE A 130 10.72 20.62 8.01
CA PHE A 130 11.40 19.38 8.31
C PHE A 130 12.93 19.50 8.39
N GLU A 131 13.55 18.74 9.27
CA GLU A 131 15.00 18.63 9.41
C GLU A 131 15.61 17.78 8.29
N THR A 132 15.58 18.27 7.06
CA THR A 132 16.18 17.60 5.90
C THR A 132 17.20 18.47 5.20
N SER A 133 18.32 17.86 4.78
CA SER A 133 19.38 18.52 4.01
C SER A 133 19.30 18.26 2.51
N VAL A 134 18.26 17.57 2.03
CA VAL A 134 18.10 17.25 0.60
C VAL A 134 18.00 18.53 -0.23
N SER A 135 18.80 18.63 -1.29
CA SER A 135 18.80 19.77 -2.20
C SER A 135 17.54 19.80 -3.06
N GLY A 136 17.13 20.99 -3.50
CA GLY A 136 15.97 21.17 -4.37
C GLY A 136 14.62 21.15 -3.66
N ARG A 137 14.59 20.87 -2.33
CA ARG A 137 13.36 20.97 -1.56
C ARG A 137 12.81 22.40 -1.58
N LYS A 138 11.51 22.52 -1.64
CA LYS A 138 10.80 23.80 -1.57
C LYS A 138 10.05 23.86 -0.24
N LEU A 139 10.30 24.91 0.54
CA LEU A 139 9.57 25.18 1.77
C LEU A 139 8.45 26.17 1.49
N SER A 140 7.27 25.90 2.00
CA SER A 140 6.12 26.79 1.94
C SER A 140 6.36 28.07 2.74
N ASP A 141 5.86 29.19 2.24
CA ASP A 141 5.84 30.46 2.99
C ASP A 141 4.99 30.34 4.27
N ARG A 142 4.11 29.34 4.35
CA ARG A 142 3.24 29.05 5.50
C ARG A 142 3.87 28.11 6.52
N ALA A 143 5.01 27.49 6.22
CA ALA A 143 5.59 26.45 7.06
C ALA A 143 5.81 26.88 8.52
N ALA A 144 6.20 28.13 8.75
CA ALA A 144 6.34 28.68 10.11
C ALA A 144 4.99 28.77 10.84
N ALA A 145 3.92 29.17 10.14
CA ALA A 145 2.59 29.24 10.73
C ALA A 145 2.02 27.86 11.01
N VAL A 146 2.29 26.87 10.15
CA VAL A 146 1.95 25.46 10.38
C VAL A 146 2.67 24.95 11.62
N GLN A 147 3.98 25.18 11.73
CA GLN A 147 4.79 24.79 12.88
C GLN A 147 4.27 25.38 14.21
N GLU A 148 3.79 26.62 14.19
CA GLU A 148 3.23 27.28 15.39
C GLU A 148 1.84 26.72 15.75
N ALA A 149 0.99 26.43 14.75
CA ALA A 149 -0.39 26.01 14.97
C ALA A 149 -0.52 24.53 15.35
N LEU A 150 0.35 23.68 14.78
CA LEU A 150 0.25 22.21 14.83
C LEU A 150 0.24 21.64 16.26
N PRO A 151 1.10 22.03 17.21
CA PRO A 151 1.11 21.46 18.56
C PRO A 151 -0.25 21.58 19.28
N ARG A 152 -0.97 22.69 19.08
CA ARG A 152 -2.29 22.89 19.70
C ARG A 152 -3.37 21.95 19.16
N LEU A 153 -3.19 21.46 17.92
CA LEU A 153 -4.10 20.50 17.31
C LEU A 153 -3.78 19.09 17.77
N LEU A 154 -2.48 18.75 17.84
CA LEU A 154 -2.01 17.43 18.23
C LEU A 154 -2.19 17.14 19.72
N ASP A 155 -2.20 18.17 20.59
CA ASP A 155 -2.54 18.05 22.02
C ASP A 155 -4.04 17.80 22.26
N GLY A 156 -4.87 17.79 21.21
CA GLY A 156 -6.32 17.58 21.28
C GLY A 156 -6.71 16.11 21.30
N GLU A 157 -8.02 15.87 21.53
CA GLU A 157 -8.59 14.49 21.55
C GLU A 157 -8.91 13.92 20.14
N ARG A 158 -8.74 14.74 19.07
CA ARG A 158 -9.09 14.32 17.72
C ARG A 158 -7.95 13.53 17.09
N TYR A 159 -8.33 12.50 16.36
CA TYR A 159 -7.40 11.69 15.60
C TYR A 159 -6.72 12.52 14.48
N SER A 160 -5.42 12.45 14.39
CA SER A 160 -4.59 13.31 13.53
C SER A 160 -3.90 12.53 12.42
N ILE A 161 -3.96 13.06 11.19
CA ILE A 161 -3.44 12.41 9.98
C ILE A 161 -2.47 13.37 9.30
N ALA A 162 -1.20 12.96 9.13
CA ALA A 162 -0.21 13.66 8.32
C ALA A 162 -0.27 13.16 6.87
N ARG A 163 -0.59 14.03 5.91
CA ARG A 163 -0.53 13.68 4.47
C ARG A 163 0.85 14.01 3.90
N LEU A 164 1.50 12.99 3.35
CA LEU A 164 2.82 13.07 2.73
C LEU A 164 2.75 12.61 1.27
N SER A 165 2.87 13.54 0.31
CA SER A 165 3.12 13.18 -1.08
C SER A 165 4.53 12.57 -1.22
N CYS A 166 4.62 11.39 -1.84
CA CYS A 166 5.86 10.62 -1.89
C CYS A 166 6.70 10.97 -3.12
N LEU A 167 6.29 10.47 -4.27
CA LEU A 167 7.16 10.41 -5.45
C LEU A 167 7.04 11.63 -6.38
N ARG A 168 6.00 12.45 -6.24
CA ARG A 168 5.92 13.72 -6.98
C ARG A 168 6.72 14.79 -6.26
N ASP A 169 7.92 15.09 -6.76
CA ASP A 169 8.82 16.10 -6.19
C ASP A 169 9.78 16.61 -7.25
N GLY A 170 9.29 17.55 -8.03
CA GLY A 170 10.04 18.06 -9.17
C GLY A 170 11.30 18.83 -8.78
N GLY A 171 11.34 19.47 -7.62
CA GLY A 171 12.51 20.19 -7.15
C GLY A 171 13.65 19.23 -6.78
N VAL A 172 13.36 18.29 -5.91
CA VAL A 172 14.34 17.27 -5.48
C VAL A 172 14.76 16.38 -6.64
N ALA A 173 13.84 15.96 -7.51
CA ALA A 173 14.16 15.11 -8.66
C ALA A 173 15.16 15.75 -9.63
N ARG A 174 15.04 17.06 -9.90
CA ARG A 174 15.95 17.77 -10.81
C ARG A 174 17.33 18.04 -10.20
N GLU A 175 17.36 18.45 -8.93
CA GLU A 175 18.62 18.77 -8.26
C GLU A 175 19.44 17.51 -7.89
N ASN A 176 18.76 16.36 -7.73
CA ASN A 176 19.40 15.10 -7.34
C ASN A 176 19.12 13.99 -8.38
N LEU A 177 19.22 14.31 -9.66
CA LEU A 177 18.81 13.42 -10.75
C LEU A 177 19.43 12.02 -10.64
N GLU A 178 20.72 11.92 -10.37
CA GLU A 178 21.44 10.63 -10.33
C GLU A 178 21.05 9.76 -9.14
N SER A 179 20.82 10.37 -7.98
CA SER A 179 20.55 9.68 -6.73
C SER A 179 19.10 9.54 -6.36
N MET A 180 18.20 10.37 -6.94
CA MET A 180 16.79 10.43 -6.53
C MET A 180 15.81 10.59 -7.69
N GLY A 181 16.21 11.23 -8.81
CA GLY A 181 15.28 11.56 -9.89
C GLY A 181 14.96 10.37 -10.79
N LEU A 182 13.70 10.27 -11.21
CA LEU A 182 13.26 9.37 -12.27
C LEU A 182 13.78 9.89 -13.62
N LYS A 183 14.48 9.03 -14.37
CA LYS A 183 15.11 9.39 -15.64
C LYS A 183 14.28 8.94 -16.84
N ASN A 184 14.50 9.61 -17.94
CA ASN A 184 14.11 9.08 -19.25
C ASN A 184 15.25 8.28 -19.88
N THR A 185 14.95 7.54 -20.95
CA THR A 185 15.92 6.71 -21.70
C THR A 185 17.08 7.49 -22.32
N GLY A 186 17.04 8.82 -22.31
CA GLY A 186 18.12 9.70 -22.73
C GLY A 186 19.03 10.15 -21.56
N GLY A 187 18.76 9.70 -20.34
CA GLY A 187 19.52 10.05 -19.13
C GLY A 187 19.17 11.41 -18.53
N TYR A 188 18.08 12.04 -18.97
CA TYR A 188 17.56 13.31 -18.41
C TYR A 188 16.41 13.04 -17.47
N VAL A 189 16.05 14.04 -16.63
CA VAL A 189 14.86 13.94 -15.79
C VAL A 189 13.62 13.66 -16.63
N PHE A 190 12.79 12.74 -16.16
CA PHE A 190 11.52 12.42 -16.84
C PHE A 190 10.48 13.51 -16.53
N TYR A 191 9.71 13.87 -17.59
CA TYR A 191 8.53 14.72 -17.50
C TYR A 191 7.30 13.90 -17.86
N ASP A 192 6.33 13.86 -16.97
CA ASP A 192 5.05 13.20 -17.22
C ASP A 192 4.14 14.03 -18.16
N GLY A 193 2.90 13.57 -18.37
CA GLY A 193 1.93 14.25 -19.21
C GLY A 193 1.46 15.61 -18.67
N ASN A 194 1.65 15.88 -17.40
CA ASN A 194 1.34 17.14 -16.73
C ASN A 194 2.56 18.05 -16.57
N ASN A 195 3.68 17.69 -17.19
CA ASN A 195 4.95 18.40 -17.10
C ASN A 195 5.56 18.40 -15.68
N GLU A 196 5.30 17.36 -14.92
CA GLU A 196 5.85 17.14 -13.58
C GLU A 196 7.01 16.16 -13.58
N ASN A 197 7.87 16.24 -12.57
CA ASN A 197 8.99 15.34 -12.39
C ASN A 197 8.79 14.50 -11.12
N TRP A 198 9.39 13.32 -11.14
CA TRP A 198 9.15 12.28 -10.16
C TRP A 198 10.47 11.78 -9.55
N LEU A 199 10.39 11.33 -8.31
CA LEU A 199 11.44 10.56 -7.68
C LEU A 199 11.38 9.10 -8.15
N ASP A 200 12.52 8.43 -8.14
CA ASP A 200 12.65 7.02 -8.50
C ASP A 200 12.61 6.17 -7.22
N PRO A 201 11.55 5.37 -7.00
CA PRO A 201 11.39 4.57 -5.78
C PRO A 201 12.48 3.51 -5.59
N SER A 202 13.21 3.15 -6.65
CA SER A 202 14.33 2.20 -6.57
C SER A 202 15.57 2.75 -5.87
N LYS A 203 15.64 4.08 -5.68
CA LYS A 203 16.82 4.76 -5.13
C LYS A 203 16.79 4.79 -3.60
N GLU A 204 17.90 4.34 -2.98
CA GLU A 204 18.05 4.37 -1.52
C GLU A 204 17.93 5.77 -0.91
N ALA A 205 18.41 6.80 -1.63
CA ALA A 205 18.27 8.19 -1.17
C ALA A 205 16.80 8.65 -1.12
N VAL A 206 15.92 8.14 -2.00
CA VAL A 206 14.48 8.39 -1.96
C VAL A 206 13.85 7.70 -0.76
N LYS A 207 14.19 6.42 -0.52
CA LYS A 207 13.71 5.66 0.64
C LYS A 207 14.09 6.37 1.94
N THR A 208 15.35 6.79 2.08
CA THR A 208 15.83 7.53 3.26
C THR A 208 15.07 8.84 3.43
N TYR A 209 14.99 9.65 2.37
CA TYR A 209 14.32 10.96 2.43
C TYR A 209 12.87 10.86 2.88
N LEU A 210 12.09 9.96 2.29
CA LEU A 210 10.67 9.80 2.64
C LEU A 210 10.48 9.16 4.01
N SER A 211 11.37 8.25 4.40
CA SER A 211 11.38 7.68 5.75
C SER A 211 11.66 8.73 6.82
N ASP A 212 12.63 9.62 6.58
CA ASP A 212 12.96 10.71 7.53
C ASP A 212 11.76 11.64 7.74
N LEU A 213 11.07 12.04 6.65
CA LEU A 213 9.86 12.86 6.76
C LEU A 213 8.75 12.15 7.53
N ALA A 214 8.55 10.87 7.28
CA ALA A 214 7.54 10.07 7.99
C ALA A 214 7.87 9.92 9.48
N VAL A 215 9.13 9.67 9.81
CA VAL A 215 9.62 9.59 11.19
C VAL A 215 9.38 10.91 11.92
N GLU A 216 9.70 12.05 11.30
CA GLU A 216 9.48 13.36 11.92
C GLU A 216 7.99 13.64 12.16
N CYS A 217 7.10 13.25 11.24
CA CYS A 217 5.66 13.34 11.47
C CYS A 217 5.21 12.47 12.66
N ALA A 218 5.74 11.25 12.81
CA ALA A 218 5.44 10.40 13.95
C ALA A 218 5.96 11.00 15.27
N ASP A 219 7.16 11.56 15.25
CA ASP A 219 7.79 12.20 16.42
C ASP A 219 7.10 13.53 16.81
N LEU A 220 6.40 14.19 15.88
CA LEU A 220 5.51 15.31 16.15
C LEU A 220 4.22 14.89 16.88
N GLY A 221 3.87 13.61 16.86
CA GLY A 221 2.70 13.06 17.56
C GLY A 221 1.46 12.84 16.68
N PHE A 222 1.60 12.73 15.38
CA PHE A 222 0.49 12.29 14.52
C PHE A 222 0.12 10.83 14.79
N ASP A 223 -1.18 10.54 14.79
CA ASP A 223 -1.71 9.18 14.97
C ASP A 223 -1.58 8.34 13.70
N GLU A 224 -1.54 8.99 12.54
CA GLU A 224 -1.50 8.32 11.25
C GLU A 224 -0.69 9.12 10.22
N ILE A 225 0.07 8.39 9.39
CA ILE A 225 0.74 8.95 8.21
C ILE A 225 0.04 8.40 6.98
N LEU A 226 -0.55 9.28 6.20
CA LEU A 226 -1.20 8.98 4.93
C LEU A 226 -0.25 9.31 3.79
N LEU A 227 0.30 8.29 3.16
CA LEU A 227 1.13 8.42 1.97
C LEU A 227 0.24 8.68 0.75
N THR A 228 0.58 9.68 -0.02
CA THR A 228 -0.07 9.98 -1.31
C THR A 228 0.98 9.98 -2.41
N ASP A 229 0.57 9.91 -3.68
CA ASP A 229 1.47 9.86 -4.84
C ASP A 229 2.57 8.77 -4.71
N LEU A 230 2.27 7.65 -4.08
CA LEU A 230 3.18 6.49 -3.94
C LEU A 230 2.99 5.56 -5.14
N SER A 231 3.31 6.04 -6.33
CA SER A 231 3.16 5.29 -7.58
C SER A 231 4.14 5.80 -8.62
N TYR A 232 4.38 5.02 -9.65
CA TYR A 232 5.00 5.54 -10.87
C TYR A 232 4.04 6.47 -11.63
N PRO A 233 4.56 7.35 -12.53
CA PRO A 233 3.71 8.16 -13.40
C PRO A 233 2.80 7.27 -14.27
N THR A 234 1.54 7.67 -14.43
CA THR A 234 0.54 6.96 -15.25
C THR A 234 0.16 7.73 -16.52
N VAL A 235 0.67 8.94 -16.69
CA VAL A 235 0.36 9.79 -17.84
C VAL A 235 1.62 10.29 -18.55
N GLY A 236 1.55 10.43 -19.86
CA GLY A 236 2.66 10.91 -20.68
C GLY A 236 3.31 9.82 -21.52
N LYS A 237 4.60 10.02 -21.84
CA LYS A 237 5.38 9.07 -22.67
C LYS A 237 6.05 8.02 -21.78
N LEU A 238 5.26 7.13 -21.20
CA LEU A 238 5.74 6.12 -20.24
C LEU A 238 6.78 5.18 -20.85
N ASP A 239 6.73 4.93 -22.18
CA ASP A 239 7.73 4.18 -22.94
C ASP A 239 9.12 4.84 -22.97
N LYS A 240 9.23 6.07 -22.51
CA LYS A 240 10.49 6.82 -22.39
C LYS A 240 11.06 6.85 -20.98
N ILE A 241 10.41 6.27 -20.01
CA ILE A 241 10.97 6.15 -18.66
C ILE A 241 12.10 5.10 -18.68
N ASP A 242 13.21 5.44 -18.02
CA ASP A 242 14.26 4.48 -17.68
C ASP A 242 13.99 3.95 -16.28
N TYR A 243 13.30 2.85 -16.21
CA TYR A 243 12.95 2.21 -14.93
C TYR A 243 14.11 1.47 -14.26
N GLY A 244 15.28 1.39 -14.95
CA GLY A 244 16.40 0.58 -14.44
C GLY A 244 16.03 -0.89 -14.26
N PHE A 245 15.15 -1.42 -15.13
CA PHE A 245 14.65 -2.80 -15.03
C PHE A 245 15.80 -3.80 -14.90
N ALA A 246 15.79 -4.56 -13.81
CA ALA A 246 16.85 -5.50 -13.49
C ALA A 246 16.50 -6.91 -13.96
N ASP A 247 17.53 -7.68 -14.35
CA ASP A 247 17.41 -9.10 -14.66
C ASP A 247 16.88 -9.87 -13.42
N GLY A 248 15.97 -10.81 -13.67
CA GLY A 248 15.41 -11.67 -12.60
C GLY A 248 13.95 -11.41 -12.29
N PHE A 249 13.37 -10.34 -12.79
CA PHE A 249 11.91 -10.12 -12.71
C PHE A 249 11.20 -10.77 -13.89
N ALA A 250 9.94 -11.22 -13.66
CA ALA A 250 9.13 -11.87 -14.69
C ALA A 250 8.79 -10.89 -15.83
N ASP A 251 8.48 -9.65 -15.45
CA ASP A 251 8.14 -8.55 -16.34
C ASP A 251 8.32 -7.20 -15.63
N GLN A 252 8.05 -6.12 -16.34
CA GLN A 252 8.19 -4.76 -15.83
C GLN A 252 7.18 -4.44 -14.73
N THR A 253 5.97 -4.99 -14.79
CA THR A 253 4.93 -4.82 -13.78
C THR A 253 5.38 -5.36 -12.43
N ALA A 254 5.93 -6.59 -12.41
CA ALA A 254 6.46 -7.19 -11.19
C ALA A 254 7.61 -6.38 -10.61
N TYR A 255 8.48 -5.80 -11.46
CA TYR A 255 9.54 -4.91 -11.02
C TYR A 255 9.00 -3.64 -10.37
N HIS A 256 8.04 -2.96 -11.00
CA HIS A 256 7.42 -1.75 -10.45
C HIS A 256 6.76 -2.01 -9.09
N ALA A 257 5.99 -3.08 -8.98
CA ALA A 257 5.33 -3.47 -7.74
C ALA A 257 6.34 -3.73 -6.62
N GLU A 258 7.46 -4.39 -6.92
CA GLU A 258 8.52 -4.65 -5.92
C GLU A 258 9.20 -3.35 -5.48
N GLN A 259 9.49 -2.39 -6.38
CA GLN A 259 10.11 -1.12 -5.99
C GLN A 259 9.20 -0.28 -5.08
N ILE A 260 7.90 -0.25 -5.36
CA ILE A 260 6.93 0.42 -4.48
C ILE A 260 6.81 -0.31 -3.13
N ALA A 261 6.77 -1.64 -3.15
CA ALA A 261 6.74 -2.44 -1.92
C ALA A 261 8.00 -2.26 -1.07
N ASP A 262 9.17 -2.15 -1.69
CA ASP A 262 10.44 -1.90 -1.00
C ASP A 262 10.49 -0.53 -0.36
N LEU A 263 10.03 0.50 -1.05
CA LEU A 263 9.91 1.85 -0.49
C LEU A 263 8.96 1.86 0.71
N LEU A 264 7.78 1.25 0.56
CA LEU A 264 6.82 1.13 1.67
C LEU A 264 7.41 0.39 2.87
N ARG A 265 8.17 -0.70 2.63
CA ARG A 265 8.86 -1.46 3.67
C ARG A 265 9.91 -0.60 4.39
N ALA A 266 10.70 0.18 3.66
CA ALA A 266 11.68 1.08 4.25
C ALA A 266 11.03 2.10 5.20
N ILE A 267 9.91 2.70 4.79
CA ILE A 267 9.15 3.63 5.63
C ILE A 267 8.61 2.91 6.88
N GLN A 268 8.04 1.69 6.73
CA GLN A 268 7.55 0.90 7.86
C GLN A 268 8.64 0.54 8.86
N GLU A 269 9.81 0.13 8.37
CA GLU A 269 10.96 -0.20 9.20
C GLU A 269 11.48 1.04 9.97
N ALA A 270 11.49 2.20 9.33
CA ALA A 270 11.86 3.45 9.98
C ALA A 270 10.86 3.88 11.07
N LEU A 271 9.58 3.56 10.90
CA LEU A 271 8.52 3.83 11.87
C LEU A 271 8.44 2.78 13.00
N ALA A 272 9.22 1.71 12.93
CA ALA A 272 9.16 0.63 13.92
C ALA A 272 9.36 1.13 15.35
N GLY A 273 8.48 0.71 16.25
CA GLY A 273 8.50 1.11 17.66
C GLY A 273 7.81 2.44 17.97
N ARG A 274 7.25 3.12 16.97
CA ARG A 274 6.38 4.30 17.13
C ARG A 274 4.92 3.88 17.09
N ASP A 275 4.10 4.50 17.91
CA ASP A 275 2.64 4.27 17.92
C ASP A 275 1.97 5.16 16.86
N VAL A 276 2.23 4.86 15.60
CA VAL A 276 1.68 5.57 14.45
C VAL A 276 1.19 4.58 13.41
N LYS A 277 0.06 4.86 12.80
CA LYS A 277 -0.47 4.04 11.70
C LYS A 277 0.07 4.54 10.36
N LEU A 278 0.24 3.61 9.42
CA LEU A 278 0.63 3.92 8.05
C LEU A 278 -0.51 3.56 7.11
N SER A 279 -0.88 4.48 6.24
CA SER A 279 -1.98 4.37 5.29
C SER A 279 -1.58 4.90 3.92
N LEU A 280 -2.30 4.52 2.90
CA LEU A 280 -2.01 4.88 1.51
C LEU A 280 -3.27 5.44 0.83
N GLU A 281 -3.11 6.54 0.12
CA GLU A 281 -4.09 7.00 -0.87
C GLU A 281 -3.80 6.30 -2.20
N VAL A 282 -4.84 5.73 -2.80
CA VAL A 282 -4.75 5.10 -4.11
C VAL A 282 -5.73 5.75 -5.07
N PRO A 283 -5.38 5.89 -6.37
CA PRO A 283 -6.32 6.38 -7.36
C PRO A 283 -7.55 5.48 -7.46
N GLU A 284 -8.72 6.07 -7.73
CA GLU A 284 -9.97 5.32 -7.94
C GLU A 284 -9.81 4.24 -9.02
N ALA A 285 -9.08 4.54 -10.10
CA ALA A 285 -8.82 3.59 -11.18
C ALA A 285 -8.07 2.32 -10.69
N ALA A 286 -7.11 2.46 -9.77
CA ALA A 286 -6.42 1.31 -9.20
C ALA A 286 -7.35 0.47 -8.34
N TYR A 287 -8.28 1.10 -7.64
CA TYR A 287 -9.29 0.41 -6.84
C TYR A 287 -10.31 -0.33 -7.72
N GLU A 288 -10.78 0.28 -8.82
CA GLU A 288 -11.75 -0.32 -9.76
C GLU A 288 -11.16 -1.52 -10.53
N HIS A 289 -9.84 -1.62 -10.66
CA HIS A 289 -9.12 -2.71 -11.33
C HIS A 289 -8.62 -3.79 -10.38
N ASP A 290 -9.44 -4.19 -9.41
CA ASP A 290 -9.12 -5.20 -8.40
C ASP A 290 -7.87 -4.85 -7.54
N GLY A 291 -7.57 -3.56 -7.42
CA GLY A 291 -6.45 -3.06 -6.64
C GLY A 291 -5.09 -3.24 -7.31
N ILE A 292 -5.07 -3.58 -8.60
CA ILE A 292 -3.84 -3.70 -9.39
C ILE A 292 -3.83 -2.58 -10.43
N ASP A 293 -2.90 -1.66 -10.28
CA ASP A 293 -2.52 -0.72 -11.33
C ASP A 293 -1.07 -1.04 -11.73
N SER A 294 -0.93 -1.77 -12.83
CA SER A 294 0.36 -2.25 -13.31
C SER A 294 1.29 -1.11 -13.73
N ASP A 295 0.75 -0.04 -14.27
CA ASP A 295 1.54 1.11 -14.73
C ASP A 295 2.06 1.92 -13.53
N ALA A 296 1.24 2.04 -12.48
CA ALA A 296 1.60 2.72 -11.24
C ALA A 296 2.48 1.88 -10.30
N GLY A 297 2.58 0.58 -10.51
CA GLY A 297 3.30 -0.34 -9.62
C GLY A 297 2.54 -0.69 -8.36
N LEU A 298 1.21 -0.47 -8.32
CA LEU A 298 0.38 -0.77 -7.16
C LEU A 298 -0.17 -2.20 -7.25
N ASP A 299 0.01 -2.97 -6.19
CA ASP A 299 -0.63 -4.28 -5.99
C ASP A 299 -1.27 -4.29 -4.61
N LEU A 300 -2.52 -3.85 -4.53
CA LEU A 300 -3.26 -3.75 -3.28
C LEU A 300 -3.64 -5.11 -2.69
N TYR A 301 -3.91 -6.10 -3.52
CA TYR A 301 -4.31 -7.44 -3.07
C TYR A 301 -3.13 -8.40 -2.92
N GLY A 302 -2.04 -8.18 -3.63
CA GLY A 302 -0.85 -9.03 -3.61
C GLY A 302 0.08 -8.83 -2.42
N GLY A 303 -0.21 -7.90 -1.50
CA GLY A 303 0.60 -7.73 -0.29
C GLY A 303 0.69 -6.32 0.28
N LEU A 304 0.41 -5.27 -0.47
CA LEU A 304 0.43 -3.89 0.06
C LEU A 304 -0.62 -3.70 1.16
N MET A 305 -1.85 -4.20 0.96
CA MET A 305 -2.94 -4.08 1.94
C MET A 305 -2.61 -4.68 3.31
N SER A 306 -1.87 -5.78 3.36
CA SER A 306 -1.47 -6.42 4.63
C SER A 306 -0.48 -5.56 5.44
N ARG A 307 0.12 -4.57 4.82
CA ARG A 307 1.12 -3.67 5.42
C ARG A 307 0.56 -2.32 5.84
N LEU A 308 -0.70 -2.04 5.49
CA LEU A 308 -1.36 -0.76 5.69
C LEU A 308 -2.46 -0.86 6.73
N SER A 309 -2.65 0.20 7.49
CA SER A 309 -3.78 0.29 8.42
C SER A 309 -5.07 0.64 7.70
N ARG A 310 -4.96 1.52 6.68
CA ARG A 310 -6.11 1.99 5.87
C ARG A 310 -5.68 2.28 4.45
N VAL A 311 -6.68 2.27 3.57
CA VAL A 311 -6.57 2.75 2.19
C VAL A 311 -7.58 3.87 1.98
N TYR A 312 -7.10 4.97 1.47
CA TYR A 312 -7.90 6.14 1.11
C TYR A 312 -8.10 6.18 -0.39
N VAL A 313 -9.32 6.45 -0.84
CA VAL A 313 -9.68 6.45 -2.26
C VAL A 313 -10.46 7.72 -2.59
N PRO A 314 -9.87 8.65 -3.37
CA PRO A 314 -10.62 9.76 -3.94
C PRO A 314 -11.79 9.21 -4.76
N THR A 315 -13.02 9.53 -4.37
CA THR A 315 -14.21 8.95 -5.02
C THR A 315 -15.40 9.92 -5.00
N ALA A 316 -16.27 9.77 -5.99
CA ALA A 316 -17.52 10.51 -6.02
C ALA A 316 -18.55 9.88 -5.05
N PRO A 317 -19.39 10.69 -4.38
CA PRO A 317 -20.34 10.19 -3.38
C PRO A 317 -21.24 9.05 -3.88
N GLU A 318 -21.67 9.10 -5.14
CA GLU A 318 -22.54 8.09 -5.76
C GLU A 318 -21.84 6.73 -5.97
N LYS A 319 -20.52 6.67 -5.90
CA LYS A 319 -19.74 5.44 -6.06
C LYS A 319 -19.45 4.74 -4.72
N VAL A 320 -19.62 5.43 -3.60
CA VAL A 320 -19.30 4.88 -2.27
C VAL A 320 -20.09 3.61 -1.98
N ASP A 321 -21.36 3.56 -2.38
CA ASP A 321 -22.22 2.37 -2.19
C ASP A 321 -21.74 1.14 -2.98
N GLY A 322 -20.95 1.35 -4.03
CA GLY A 322 -20.32 0.29 -4.83
C GLY A 322 -18.99 -0.22 -4.26
N MET A 323 -18.44 0.46 -3.26
CA MET A 323 -17.19 0.05 -2.63
C MET A 323 -17.39 -1.18 -1.73
N VAL A 324 -16.30 -1.87 -1.39
CA VAL A 324 -16.35 -3.08 -0.56
C VAL A 324 -16.90 -2.76 0.83
N THR A 325 -18.17 -3.09 1.06
CA THR A 325 -18.96 -2.72 2.25
C THR A 325 -18.31 -3.16 3.56
N GLU A 326 -17.70 -4.35 3.59
CA GLU A 326 -17.00 -4.86 4.79
C GLU A 326 -15.80 -4.00 5.15
N ALA A 327 -14.97 -3.64 4.17
CA ALA A 327 -13.80 -2.79 4.37
C ALA A 327 -14.18 -1.37 4.80
N LEU A 328 -15.24 -0.79 4.24
CA LEU A 328 -15.83 0.47 4.70
C LEU A 328 -16.33 0.36 6.13
N GLY A 329 -17.06 -0.73 6.44
CA GLY A 329 -17.63 -0.99 7.76
C GLY A 329 -16.58 -1.13 8.86
N ASN A 330 -15.42 -1.67 8.53
CA ASN A 330 -14.30 -1.90 9.46
C ASN A 330 -13.33 -0.72 9.54
N GLY A 331 -13.53 0.36 8.76
CA GLY A 331 -12.64 1.52 8.72
C GLY A 331 -11.27 1.23 8.09
N VAL A 332 -11.17 0.23 7.23
CA VAL A 332 -9.98 -0.09 6.45
C VAL A 332 -9.96 0.68 5.13
N LEU A 333 -11.12 0.85 4.51
CA LEU A 333 -11.31 1.63 3.29
C LEU A 333 -11.98 2.96 3.63
N ILE A 334 -11.35 4.08 3.26
CA ILE A 334 -11.81 5.44 3.57
C ILE A 334 -12.06 6.19 2.26
N PRO A 335 -13.30 6.50 1.90
CA PRO A 335 -13.57 7.37 0.77
C PRO A 335 -13.12 8.80 1.06
N GLU A 336 -12.40 9.41 0.12
CA GLU A 336 -12.10 10.83 0.10
C GLU A 336 -13.17 11.55 -0.71
N LEU A 337 -13.92 12.45 -0.06
CA LEU A 337 -15.11 13.06 -0.61
C LEU A 337 -14.97 14.58 -0.67
N THR A 338 -15.47 15.21 -1.72
CA THR A 338 -15.58 16.67 -1.81
C THR A 338 -16.90 17.20 -1.23
N GLU A 339 -17.90 16.32 -1.10
CA GLU A 339 -19.21 16.66 -0.51
C GLU A 339 -19.86 15.40 0.07
N ILE A 340 -20.78 15.60 1.01
CA ILE A 340 -21.68 14.56 1.50
C ILE A 340 -23.08 14.94 1.09
N PRO A 341 -23.81 14.13 0.29
CA PRO A 341 -25.17 14.43 -0.13
C PRO A 341 -26.12 14.60 1.06
N GLU A 342 -27.10 15.49 0.93
CA GLU A 342 -28.08 15.74 1.97
C GLU A 342 -28.84 14.44 2.35
N GLY A 343 -28.93 14.15 3.65
CA GLY A 343 -29.61 12.95 4.17
C GLY A 343 -28.77 11.67 4.11
N VAL A 344 -27.54 11.72 3.61
CA VAL A 344 -26.60 10.59 3.61
C VAL A 344 -25.65 10.69 4.80
N SER A 345 -25.32 9.55 5.40
CA SER A 345 -24.37 9.46 6.51
C SER A 345 -23.40 8.31 6.25
N TYR A 346 -22.12 8.64 6.18
CA TYR A 346 -21.06 7.65 6.07
C TYR A 346 -20.41 7.41 7.44
N LYS A 347 -20.04 6.14 7.72
CA LYS A 347 -19.34 5.76 8.95
C LYS A 347 -17.91 6.28 8.94
N CYS A 348 -17.24 6.19 7.79
CA CYS A 348 -15.86 6.62 7.59
C CYS A 348 -15.77 7.46 6.32
N TYR A 349 -15.03 8.56 6.39
CA TYR A 349 -14.70 9.39 5.24
C TYR A 349 -13.58 10.38 5.59
N LEU A 350 -12.88 10.87 4.57
CA LEU A 350 -12.06 12.07 4.64
C LEU A 350 -12.72 13.14 3.74
N MET A 351 -13.21 14.21 4.38
CA MET A 351 -13.76 15.35 3.67
C MET A 351 -12.60 16.18 3.12
N MET A 352 -12.48 16.21 1.81
CA MET A 352 -11.52 17.07 1.13
C MET A 352 -12.05 18.51 1.12
N ASN A 353 -11.20 19.44 1.44
CA ASN A 353 -11.55 20.85 1.41
C ASN A 353 -11.71 21.27 -0.07
N PRO A 354 -12.87 21.83 -0.51
CA PRO A 354 -13.11 22.24 -1.88
C PRO A 354 -12.22 23.40 -2.35
#